data_6f630e44b1cf0102a8d691484ede8e3d
#
_entry.id   6f630e44b1cf0102a8d691484ede8e3d
#
_cell.length_a   1.000
_cell.length_b   1.000
_cell.length_c   1.000
_cell.angle_alpha   90.00
_cell.angle_beta   90.00
_cell.angle_gamma   90.00
#
_symmetry.space_group_name_H-M   'P 1'
#
loop_
_entity.id
_entity.type
_entity.pdbx_description
1 polymer ?
#
loop_
_entity_poly.entity_id
_entity_poly.type
_entity_poly.pdbx_seq_one_letter_code
_entity_poly.pdbx_strand_id
1 'polypeptide(L)'
;MKTLKFKLYQHKRNRYLKRTINAAGRIYNHCVALHKRYYRMWGKHLNCARLQKHIAKLRKRNPWWLQVGSQAVQDICQRIEKAYQLFFKHNKKGVRLPNFKKTRKYKSFTLKQAGYKFLGGNRVRIGNKVYQYWNSRPIEGKVKTVTIKRTPLGELFMIVTVDTLSEPEVKTETGNIAGFDFGLKTFLTCSEGFKIDAPLFFKQSLNSVRKASRELSRKQKGSANRERARLNLARKHEDIAHRRRDWFWKLAHQLTNQFDVLCFETLNLKAMQRLWGRKVSDLAFREFLQILEWVATKKGKRVVYVDRWFPSSKTCSSCGHILEHLDLETRHWRCPSCSTENDRDENAAMNIKVAGASAIGLGDVRQALPAIAV
;
A
#
# COMPACT_ATOMS: atom_id res chain seq x y z
N MET A 1 -15.51 -7.01 3.33
CA MET A 1 -14.92 -6.30 4.52
C MET A 1 -14.42 -4.92 4.15
N LYS A 2 -14.78 -3.90 4.94
CA LYS A 2 -14.39 -2.48 4.76
C LYS A 2 -13.50 -2.05 5.93
N THR A 3 -12.47 -1.22 5.66
CA THR A 3 -11.59 -0.66 6.70
C THR A 3 -11.77 0.85 6.77
N LEU A 4 -12.17 1.34 7.93
CA LEU A 4 -12.40 2.76 8.23
C LEU A 4 -11.29 3.29 9.12
N LYS A 5 -10.76 4.47 8.81
CA LYS A 5 -9.68 5.12 9.58
C LYS A 5 -10.18 6.44 10.12
N PHE A 6 -10.17 6.58 11.45
CA PHE A 6 -10.58 7.77 12.19
C PHE A 6 -9.40 8.34 12.97
N LYS A 7 -9.23 9.66 12.97
CA LYS A 7 -8.24 10.35 13.79
C LYS A 7 -8.80 10.50 15.20
N LEU A 8 -8.01 10.18 16.24
CA LEU A 8 -8.38 10.48 17.63
C LEU A 8 -8.11 11.95 17.93
N TYR A 9 -8.99 12.60 18.70
CA TYR A 9 -8.75 13.94 19.22
C TYR A 9 -7.50 13.96 20.07
N GLN A 10 -6.75 15.06 20.03
CA GLN A 10 -5.57 15.24 20.88
C GLN A 10 -6.01 15.54 22.32
N HIS A 11 -5.63 14.65 23.24
CA HIS A 11 -5.95 14.79 24.66
C HIS A 11 -4.82 14.22 25.52
N LYS A 12 -4.69 14.71 26.78
CA LYS A 12 -3.71 14.20 27.77
C LYS A 12 -3.84 12.67 27.98
N ARG A 13 -5.08 12.13 27.91
CA ARG A 13 -5.37 10.67 27.98
C ARG A 13 -4.69 9.84 26.90
N ASN A 14 -4.36 10.41 25.76
CA ASN A 14 -3.65 9.71 24.68
C ASN A 14 -2.28 9.18 25.09
N ARG A 15 -1.68 9.70 26.15
CA ARG A 15 -0.44 9.15 26.75
C ARG A 15 -0.61 7.69 27.14
N TYR A 16 -1.80 7.29 27.61
CA TYR A 16 -2.09 5.90 27.95
C TYR A 16 -2.00 4.99 26.73
N LEU A 17 -2.64 5.33 25.60
CA LEU A 17 -2.57 4.55 24.36
C LEU A 17 -1.14 4.48 23.82
N LYS A 18 -0.38 5.58 23.91
CA LYS A 18 1.04 5.58 23.52
C LYS A 18 1.88 4.63 24.39
N ARG A 19 1.63 4.59 25.71
CA ARG A 19 2.27 3.66 26.63
C ARG A 19 1.86 2.20 26.30
N THR A 20 0.59 1.95 26.02
CA THR A 20 0.08 0.63 25.59
C THR A 20 0.76 0.16 24.31
N ILE A 21 0.94 1.02 23.30
CA ILE A 21 1.68 0.67 22.08
C ILE A 21 3.15 0.32 22.40
N ASN A 22 3.79 1.08 23.30
CA ASN A 22 5.17 0.80 23.69
C ASN A 22 5.29 -0.54 24.45
N ALA A 23 4.36 -0.83 25.37
CA ALA A 23 4.30 -2.10 26.08
C ALA A 23 4.05 -3.26 25.11
N ALA A 24 3.13 -3.10 24.16
CA ALA A 24 2.89 -4.08 23.09
C ALA A 24 4.16 -4.35 22.26
N GLY A 25 4.96 -3.33 21.97
CA GLY A 25 6.25 -3.48 21.28
C GLY A 25 7.28 -4.26 22.09
N ARG A 26 7.29 -4.11 23.44
CA ARG A 26 8.17 -4.90 24.32
C ARG A 26 7.71 -6.35 24.39
N ILE A 27 6.39 -6.61 24.49
CA ILE A 27 5.83 -7.96 24.43
C ILE A 27 6.19 -8.63 23.11
N TYR A 28 6.05 -7.92 21.98
CA TYR A 28 6.47 -8.43 20.67
C TYR A 28 7.94 -8.84 20.65
N ASN A 29 8.84 -8.00 21.15
CA ASN A 29 10.27 -8.32 21.21
C ASN A 29 10.57 -9.52 22.13
N HIS A 30 9.89 -9.61 23.26
CA HIS A 30 10.00 -10.78 24.15
C HIS A 30 9.58 -12.06 23.43
N CYS A 31 8.47 -12.03 22.70
CA CYS A 31 7.99 -13.16 21.91
C CYS A 31 9.03 -13.58 20.84
N VAL A 32 9.63 -12.62 20.14
CA VAL A 32 10.70 -12.90 19.15
C VAL A 32 11.93 -13.51 19.81
N ALA A 33 12.35 -13.00 21.00
CA ALA A 33 13.47 -13.56 21.77
C ALA A 33 13.18 -14.99 22.19
N LEU A 34 11.96 -15.26 22.68
CA LEU A 34 11.55 -16.59 23.11
C LEU A 34 11.55 -17.58 21.95
N HIS A 35 11.04 -17.21 20.77
CA HIS A 35 11.11 -18.04 19.57
C HIS A 35 12.55 -18.38 19.19
N LYS A 36 13.46 -17.38 19.16
CA LYS A 36 14.87 -17.61 18.84
C LYS A 36 15.53 -18.56 19.85
N ARG A 37 15.25 -18.37 21.14
CA ARG A 37 15.78 -19.24 22.21
C ARG A 37 15.25 -20.66 22.10
N TYR A 38 13.94 -20.82 21.93
CA TYR A 38 13.28 -22.12 21.81
C TYR A 38 13.82 -22.92 20.63
N TYR A 39 13.98 -22.28 19.46
CA TYR A 39 14.55 -22.91 18.28
C TYR A 39 16.02 -23.34 18.50
N ARG A 40 16.83 -22.50 19.17
CA ARG A 40 18.24 -22.84 19.49
C ARG A 40 18.34 -24.06 20.40
N MET A 41 17.43 -24.19 21.37
CA MET A 41 17.47 -25.27 22.35
C MET A 41 16.86 -26.59 21.84
N TRP A 42 15.81 -26.49 21.01
CA TRP A 42 15.00 -27.64 20.66
C TRP A 42 14.93 -27.93 19.16
N GLY A 43 15.51 -27.11 18.30
CA GLY A 43 15.40 -27.22 16.83
C GLY A 43 13.97 -27.08 16.29
N LYS A 44 13.00 -26.74 17.14
CA LYS A 44 11.57 -26.75 16.84
C LYS A 44 10.97 -25.34 16.86
N HIS A 45 9.91 -25.16 16.06
CA HIS A 45 9.11 -23.92 16.07
C HIS A 45 8.20 -23.87 17.32
N LEU A 46 8.17 -22.69 17.97
CA LEU A 46 7.27 -22.43 19.08
C LEU A 46 5.90 -21.99 18.56
N ASN A 47 4.88 -22.81 18.74
CA ASN A 47 3.54 -22.49 18.24
C ASN A 47 2.85 -21.35 19.02
N CYS A 48 1.85 -20.72 18.36
CA CYS A 48 1.13 -19.56 18.89
C CYS A 48 0.45 -19.85 20.26
N ALA A 49 -0.13 -21.05 20.47
CA ALA A 49 -0.84 -21.40 21.71
C ALA A 49 0.12 -21.45 22.92
N ARG A 50 1.28 -22.10 22.78
CA ARG A 50 2.31 -22.13 23.82
C ARG A 50 2.84 -20.74 24.14
N LEU A 51 3.04 -19.92 23.09
CA LEU A 51 3.47 -18.53 23.26
C LEU A 51 2.43 -17.71 24.03
N GLN A 52 1.15 -17.82 23.69
CA GLN A 52 0.06 -17.15 24.40
C GLN A 52 -0.01 -17.56 25.89
N LYS A 53 0.08 -18.86 26.21
CA LYS A 53 0.12 -19.36 27.58
C LYS A 53 1.30 -18.77 28.37
N HIS A 54 2.49 -18.73 27.77
CA HIS A 54 3.68 -18.13 28.38
C HIS A 54 3.49 -16.67 28.71
N ILE A 55 3.00 -15.87 27.71
CA ILE A 55 2.78 -14.43 27.92
C ILE A 55 1.68 -14.17 28.96
N ALA A 56 0.64 -15.00 29.02
CA ALA A 56 -0.41 -14.87 30.01
C ALA A 56 0.15 -15.02 31.45
N LYS A 57 1.07 -15.98 31.69
CA LYS A 57 1.76 -16.14 32.99
C LYS A 57 2.65 -14.91 33.30
N LEU A 58 3.43 -14.44 32.33
CA LEU A 58 4.31 -13.28 32.54
C LEU A 58 3.54 -11.97 32.79
N ARG A 59 2.38 -11.78 32.20
CA ARG A 59 1.53 -10.60 32.43
C ARG A 59 1.10 -10.50 33.91
N LYS A 60 0.81 -11.60 34.59
CA LYS A 60 0.48 -11.60 36.01
C LYS A 60 1.65 -11.11 36.87
N ARG A 61 2.88 -11.38 36.45
CA ARG A 61 4.12 -11.00 37.18
C ARG A 61 4.60 -9.58 36.81
N ASN A 62 4.12 -9.01 35.67
CA ASN A 62 4.54 -7.71 35.15
C ASN A 62 3.34 -6.77 35.00
N PRO A 63 2.97 -5.98 36.05
CA PRO A 63 1.75 -5.16 36.03
C PRO A 63 1.66 -4.20 34.84
N TRP A 64 2.79 -3.64 34.38
CA TRP A 64 2.81 -2.74 33.24
C TRP A 64 2.48 -3.43 31.89
N TRP A 65 2.53 -4.79 31.81
CA TRP A 65 2.05 -5.55 30.66
C TRP A 65 0.52 -5.72 30.67
N LEU A 66 -0.12 -5.60 31.84
CA LEU A 66 -1.58 -5.73 31.95
C LEU A 66 -2.31 -4.63 31.20
N GLN A 67 -1.69 -3.44 31.01
CA GLN A 67 -2.26 -2.38 30.18
C GLN A 67 -2.47 -2.79 28.73
N VAL A 68 -1.76 -3.81 28.25
CA VAL A 68 -2.00 -4.43 26.94
C VAL A 68 -3.03 -5.53 27.13
N GLY A 69 -4.28 -5.27 26.76
CA GLY A 69 -5.38 -6.21 26.91
C GLY A 69 -5.09 -7.59 26.28
N SER A 70 -5.75 -8.63 26.78
CA SER A 70 -5.54 -10.02 26.33
C SER A 70 -5.71 -10.17 24.81
N GLN A 71 -6.71 -9.54 24.23
CA GLN A 71 -6.96 -9.55 22.79
C GLN A 71 -5.78 -8.98 21.97
N ALA A 72 -5.17 -7.90 22.45
CA ALA A 72 -4.01 -7.32 21.80
C ALA A 72 -2.77 -8.22 21.90
N VAL A 73 -2.60 -8.94 23.02
CA VAL A 73 -1.53 -9.94 23.19
C VAL A 73 -1.73 -11.12 22.25
N GLN A 74 -2.94 -11.65 22.15
CA GLN A 74 -3.27 -12.72 21.21
C GLN A 74 -2.97 -12.30 19.77
N ASP A 75 -3.34 -11.08 19.39
CA ASP A 75 -3.02 -10.54 18.06
C ASP A 75 -1.50 -10.44 17.81
N ILE A 76 -0.72 -10.02 18.82
CA ILE A 76 0.75 -9.97 18.72
C ILE A 76 1.32 -11.37 18.45
N CYS A 77 0.89 -12.38 19.20
CA CYS A 77 1.33 -13.77 19.02
C CYS A 77 0.96 -14.29 17.62
N GLN A 78 -0.26 -14.04 17.17
CA GLN A 78 -0.72 -14.45 15.82
C GLN A 78 0.01 -13.74 14.69
N ARG A 79 0.34 -12.45 14.84
CA ARG A 79 1.17 -11.73 13.86
C ARG A 79 2.57 -12.33 13.73
N ILE A 80 3.16 -12.76 14.84
CA ILE A 80 4.46 -13.41 14.85
C ILE A 80 4.34 -14.77 14.16
N GLU A 81 3.34 -15.58 14.52
CA GLU A 81 3.07 -16.86 13.88
C GLU A 81 2.93 -16.73 12.35
N LYS A 82 2.07 -15.82 11.90
CA LYS A 82 1.91 -15.54 10.46
C LYS A 82 3.22 -15.13 9.78
N ALA A 83 4.06 -14.35 10.46
CA ALA A 83 5.34 -13.92 9.90
C ALA A 83 6.33 -15.11 9.78
N TYR A 84 6.32 -16.07 10.70
CA TYR A 84 7.09 -17.31 10.58
C TYR A 84 6.54 -18.21 9.46
N GLN A 85 5.22 -18.35 9.35
CA GLN A 85 4.58 -19.11 8.26
C GLN A 85 4.96 -18.53 6.89
N LEU A 86 4.93 -17.20 6.74
CA LEU A 86 5.38 -16.52 5.53
C LEU A 86 6.88 -16.77 5.24
N PHE A 87 7.70 -16.78 6.27
CA PHE A 87 9.12 -17.12 6.12
C PHE A 87 9.29 -18.55 5.61
N PHE A 88 8.66 -19.53 6.25
CA PHE A 88 8.77 -20.93 5.83
C PHE A 88 8.27 -21.15 4.39
N LYS A 89 7.19 -20.46 4.01
CA LYS A 89 6.63 -20.57 2.64
C LYS A 89 7.46 -19.85 1.58
N HIS A 90 8.15 -18.77 1.94
CA HIS A 90 8.75 -17.84 0.95
C HIS A 90 10.19 -17.42 1.26
N ASN A 91 10.96 -18.19 2.06
CA ASN A 91 12.36 -17.88 2.38
C ASN A 91 13.22 -17.79 1.11
N LYS A 92 13.04 -18.71 0.15
CA LYS A 92 13.73 -18.71 -1.16
C LYS A 92 13.45 -17.43 -1.98
N LYS A 93 12.30 -16.75 -1.74
CA LYS A 93 11.91 -15.48 -2.36
C LYS A 93 12.41 -14.26 -1.56
N GLY A 94 13.32 -14.43 -0.59
CA GLY A 94 13.93 -13.35 0.19
C GLY A 94 13.11 -12.87 1.39
N VAL A 95 12.07 -13.58 1.81
CA VAL A 95 11.34 -13.31 3.07
C VAL A 95 12.24 -13.67 4.24
N ARG A 96 12.45 -12.72 5.16
CA ARG A 96 13.33 -12.90 6.33
C ARG A 96 12.53 -13.24 7.59
N LEU A 97 13.20 -13.89 8.54
CA LEU A 97 12.67 -14.15 9.88
C LEU A 97 12.21 -12.87 10.60
N PRO A 98 11.17 -12.96 11.44
CA PRO A 98 10.78 -11.86 12.30
C PRO A 98 11.95 -11.39 13.16
N ASN A 99 12.17 -10.08 13.23
CA ASN A 99 13.28 -9.50 14.00
C ASN A 99 12.79 -8.49 15.02
N PHE A 100 13.67 -8.11 15.97
CA PHE A 100 13.39 -7.11 16.99
C PHE A 100 13.02 -5.76 16.38
N LYS A 101 12.09 -5.07 17.03
CA LYS A 101 11.66 -3.72 16.64
C LYS A 101 12.01 -2.74 17.76
N LYS A 102 12.70 -1.64 17.43
CA LYS A 102 12.84 -0.52 18.37
C LYS A 102 11.45 -0.09 18.81
N THR A 103 11.23 0.14 20.13
CA THR A 103 9.92 0.46 20.71
C THR A 103 9.24 1.63 20.00
N ARG A 104 10.01 2.67 19.61
CA ARG A 104 9.49 3.82 18.84
C ARG A 104 9.03 3.47 17.42
N LYS A 105 9.49 2.34 16.84
CA LYS A 105 9.08 1.84 15.52
C LYS A 105 7.88 0.88 15.60
N TYR A 106 7.52 0.42 16.78
CA TYR A 106 6.30 -0.34 16.99
C TYR A 106 5.11 0.61 17.03
N LYS A 107 4.11 0.41 16.17
CA LYS A 107 3.16 1.50 15.86
C LYS A 107 1.73 1.22 16.25
N SER A 108 1.34 -0.03 16.54
CA SER A 108 -0.08 -0.36 16.73
C SER A 108 -0.32 -1.58 17.59
N PHE A 109 -1.51 -1.65 18.19
CA PHE A 109 -2.10 -2.88 18.73
C PHE A 109 -3.52 -3.04 18.24
N THR A 110 -4.02 -4.28 18.15
CA THR A 110 -5.35 -4.61 17.64
C THR A 110 -6.17 -5.32 18.71
N LEU A 111 -7.41 -4.88 18.84
CA LEU A 111 -8.46 -5.49 19.63
C LEU A 111 -9.42 -6.20 18.67
N LYS A 112 -9.70 -7.49 18.88
CA LYS A 112 -10.52 -8.29 17.97
C LYS A 112 -12.00 -8.25 18.36
N GLN A 113 -12.36 -8.88 19.47
CA GLN A 113 -13.76 -9.05 19.89
C GLN A 113 -14.10 -8.26 21.14
N ALA A 114 -13.11 -7.93 21.97
CA ALA A 114 -13.29 -7.27 23.25
C ALA A 114 -12.21 -6.21 23.51
N GLY A 115 -12.42 -5.42 24.55
CA GLY A 115 -11.49 -4.36 24.96
C GLY A 115 -11.84 -2.99 24.38
N TYR A 116 -12.94 -2.87 23.63
CA TYR A 116 -13.50 -1.62 23.17
C TYR A 116 -15.03 -1.63 23.20
N LYS A 117 -15.66 -0.46 23.31
CA LYS A 117 -17.10 -0.26 23.18
C LYS A 117 -17.37 1.13 22.57
N PHE A 118 -18.14 1.19 21.49
CA PHE A 118 -18.65 2.46 20.97
C PHE A 118 -19.80 2.94 21.86
N LEU A 119 -19.72 4.24 22.26
CA LEU A 119 -20.66 4.84 23.22
C LEU A 119 -21.64 5.79 22.53
N GLY A 120 -21.69 5.77 21.20
CA GLY A 120 -22.47 6.71 20.41
C GLY A 120 -21.72 8.01 20.09
N GLY A 121 -22.18 8.73 19.08
CA GLY A 121 -21.56 9.95 18.58
C GLY A 121 -20.12 9.74 18.13
N ASN A 122 -19.20 10.46 18.75
CA ASN A 122 -17.77 10.41 18.44
C ASN A 122 -16.93 9.78 19.57
N ARG A 123 -17.55 8.97 20.47
CA ARG A 123 -16.90 8.42 21.67
C ARG A 123 -16.70 6.92 21.58
N VAL A 124 -15.50 6.47 21.95
CA VAL A 124 -15.14 5.06 22.06
C VAL A 124 -14.43 4.78 23.39
N ARG A 125 -14.86 3.76 24.12
CA ARG A 125 -14.16 3.25 25.29
C ARG A 125 -13.15 2.21 24.85
N ILE A 126 -11.88 2.35 25.29
CA ILE A 126 -10.80 1.40 25.06
C ILE A 126 -10.22 1.06 26.42
N GLY A 127 -10.35 -0.21 26.84
CA GLY A 127 -10.12 -0.60 28.22
C GLY A 127 -11.03 0.22 29.16
N ASN A 128 -10.45 0.88 30.17
CA ASN A 128 -11.20 1.66 31.16
C ASN A 128 -11.30 3.16 30.82
N LYS A 129 -10.86 3.60 29.64
CA LYS A 129 -10.81 5.02 29.27
C LYS A 129 -11.62 5.33 28.02
N VAL A 130 -12.29 6.48 28.03
CA VAL A 130 -13.06 6.98 26.91
C VAL A 130 -12.20 7.94 26.08
N TYR A 131 -12.25 7.77 24.78
CA TYR A 131 -11.57 8.57 23.76
C TYR A 131 -12.57 9.14 22.78
N GLN A 132 -12.26 10.31 22.24
CA GLN A 132 -13.03 10.93 21.17
C GLN A 132 -12.28 10.79 19.83
N TYR A 133 -13.03 10.63 18.75
CA TYR A 133 -12.51 10.52 17.41
C TYR A 133 -13.30 11.38 16.42
N TRP A 134 -12.67 11.79 15.34
CA TRP A 134 -13.33 12.49 14.25
C TRP A 134 -14.22 11.51 13.49
N ASN A 135 -15.53 11.62 13.75
CA ASN A 135 -16.54 10.75 13.12
C ASN A 135 -16.90 11.30 11.74
N SER A 136 -16.02 11.08 10.76
CA SER A 136 -16.18 11.59 9.39
C SER A 136 -17.17 10.77 8.54
N ARG A 137 -17.60 9.60 9.03
CA ARG A 137 -18.52 8.69 8.34
C ARG A 137 -19.06 7.63 9.31
N PRO A 138 -20.26 7.06 9.03
CA PRO A 138 -20.85 6.04 9.89
C PRO A 138 -20.01 4.75 9.88
N ILE A 139 -20.09 4.00 10.98
CA ILE A 139 -19.53 2.66 11.11
C ILE A 139 -20.68 1.67 10.92
N GLU A 140 -20.86 1.22 9.70
CA GLU A 140 -21.92 0.30 9.30
C GLU A 140 -21.42 -1.14 9.26
N GLY A 141 -22.26 -2.09 9.71
CA GLY A 141 -21.93 -3.52 9.72
C GLY A 141 -21.30 -4.00 11.01
N LYS A 142 -20.95 -5.29 11.05
CA LYS A 142 -20.37 -5.94 12.23
C LYS A 142 -18.89 -5.62 12.37
N VAL A 143 -18.50 -4.95 13.46
CA VAL A 143 -17.09 -4.64 13.75
C VAL A 143 -16.34 -5.92 14.05
N LYS A 144 -15.30 -6.21 13.27
CA LYS A 144 -14.40 -7.38 13.44
C LYS A 144 -13.16 -7.03 14.26
N THR A 145 -12.55 -5.88 13.99
CA THR A 145 -11.33 -5.47 14.72
C THR A 145 -11.27 -3.96 14.88
N VAL A 146 -10.68 -3.53 16.00
CA VAL A 146 -10.30 -2.14 16.25
C VAL A 146 -8.80 -2.06 16.48
N THR A 147 -8.09 -1.37 15.60
CA THR A 147 -6.64 -1.18 15.70
C THR A 147 -6.31 0.26 16.06
N ILE A 148 -5.56 0.46 17.14
CA ILE A 148 -5.02 1.76 17.51
C ILE A 148 -3.61 1.88 16.93
N LYS A 149 -3.39 2.90 16.10
CA LYS A 149 -2.13 3.13 15.38
C LYS A 149 -1.56 4.51 15.65
N ARG A 150 -0.27 4.59 15.93
CA ARG A 150 0.50 5.83 16.11
C ARG A 150 1.24 6.18 14.82
N THR A 151 1.13 7.43 14.36
CA THR A 151 1.91 7.96 13.24
C THR A 151 3.33 8.37 13.67
N PRO A 152 4.25 8.65 12.72
CA PRO A 152 5.55 9.25 13.03
C PRO A 152 5.46 10.60 13.73
N LEU A 153 4.37 11.36 13.54
CA LEU A 153 4.08 12.62 14.22
C LEU A 153 3.56 12.44 15.64
N GLY A 154 3.32 11.20 16.09
CA GLY A 154 2.76 10.90 17.40
C GLY A 154 1.25 11.04 17.49
N GLU A 155 0.57 11.30 16.38
CA GLU A 155 -0.89 11.27 16.29
C GLU A 155 -1.41 9.84 16.41
N LEU A 156 -2.63 9.68 16.90
CA LEU A 156 -3.28 8.41 17.07
C LEU A 156 -4.48 8.30 16.12
N PHE A 157 -4.59 7.15 15.49
CA PHE A 157 -5.71 6.77 14.64
C PHE A 157 -6.35 5.50 15.18
N MET A 158 -7.67 5.47 15.13
CA MET A 158 -8.48 4.27 15.28
C MET A 158 -8.81 3.74 13.88
N ILE A 159 -8.47 2.50 13.63
CA ILE A 159 -8.77 1.79 12.38
C ILE A 159 -9.75 0.69 12.72
N VAL A 160 -10.95 0.77 12.15
CA VAL A 160 -12.06 -0.15 12.39
C VAL A 160 -12.24 -1.00 11.15
N THR A 161 -12.14 -2.31 11.27
CA THR A 161 -12.50 -3.25 10.21
C THR A 161 -13.90 -3.75 10.45
N VAL A 162 -14.78 -3.52 9.50
CA VAL A 162 -16.17 -3.93 9.54
C VAL A 162 -16.48 -4.96 8.45
N ASP A 163 -17.39 -5.86 8.77
CA ASP A 163 -17.98 -6.76 7.81
C ASP A 163 -19.26 -6.13 7.29
N THR A 164 -19.22 -5.71 6.05
CA THR A 164 -20.40 -5.14 5.37
C THR A 164 -20.86 -6.12 4.32
N LEU A 165 -22.14 -6.41 4.29
CA LEU A 165 -22.80 -7.20 3.24
C LEU A 165 -23.04 -6.35 1.96
N SER A 166 -22.46 -5.13 1.89
CA SER A 166 -22.65 -4.27 0.72
C SER A 166 -22.06 -4.92 -0.53
N GLU A 167 -22.92 -5.28 -1.43
CA GLU A 167 -22.60 -5.57 -2.82
C GLU A 167 -21.91 -4.35 -3.45
N PRO A 168 -21.02 -4.55 -4.43
CA PRO A 168 -20.47 -3.43 -5.18
C PRO A 168 -21.61 -2.63 -5.81
N GLU A 169 -21.52 -1.30 -5.82
CA GLU A 169 -22.42 -0.47 -6.58
C GLU A 169 -22.26 -0.84 -8.06
N VAL A 170 -23.23 -1.60 -8.59
CA VAL A 170 -23.28 -1.92 -10.02
C VAL A 170 -23.65 -0.63 -10.75
N LYS A 171 -22.66 0.11 -11.20
CA LYS A 171 -22.90 1.16 -12.20
C LYS A 171 -22.96 0.52 -13.58
N THR A 172 -23.82 1.07 -14.43
CA THR A 172 -23.94 0.71 -15.84
C THR A 172 -22.57 0.54 -16.49
N GLU A 173 -22.37 -0.62 -17.10
CA GLU A 173 -21.17 -0.86 -17.90
C GLU A 173 -21.18 0.08 -19.10
N THR A 174 -20.08 0.79 -19.33
CA THR A 174 -19.92 1.69 -20.49
C THR A 174 -19.41 0.93 -21.71
N GLY A 175 -18.95 -0.31 -21.55
CA GLY A 175 -18.28 -1.12 -22.56
C GLY A 175 -16.84 -0.66 -22.88
N ASN A 176 -16.38 0.43 -22.28
CA ASN A 176 -15.11 1.05 -22.63
C ASN A 176 -13.92 0.32 -21.99
N ILE A 177 -12.94 0.01 -22.84
CA ILE A 177 -11.67 -0.63 -22.45
C ILE A 177 -10.54 0.34 -22.82
N ALA A 178 -9.58 0.53 -21.90
CA ALA A 178 -8.38 1.30 -22.19
C ALA A 178 -7.11 0.59 -21.72
N GLY A 179 -6.04 0.75 -22.50
CA GLY A 179 -4.68 0.38 -22.15
C GLY A 179 -3.91 1.59 -21.64
N PHE A 180 -3.03 1.36 -20.68
CA PHE A 180 -2.24 2.40 -20.02
C PHE A 180 -0.78 1.98 -19.94
N ASP A 181 0.11 2.83 -20.47
CA ASP A 181 1.55 2.70 -20.31
C ASP A 181 2.07 3.64 -19.23
N PHE A 182 2.98 3.15 -18.35
CA PHE A 182 3.62 3.92 -17.29
C PHE A 182 4.93 4.54 -17.75
N GLY A 183 4.98 5.86 -17.79
CA GLY A 183 6.19 6.59 -18.12
C GLY A 183 6.87 7.27 -16.93
N LEU A 184 8.13 7.64 -17.12
CA LEU A 184 8.88 8.42 -16.13
C LEU A 184 8.67 9.94 -16.29
N LYS A 185 8.41 10.43 -17.48
CA LYS A 185 8.10 11.85 -17.76
C LYS A 185 6.58 12.07 -17.63
N THR A 186 5.83 11.40 -18.45
CA THR A 186 4.38 11.26 -18.38
C THR A 186 4.05 10.16 -17.39
N PHE A 187 3.07 10.36 -16.50
CA PHE A 187 2.70 9.35 -15.50
C PHE A 187 1.97 8.18 -16.15
N LEU A 188 1.01 8.46 -17.02
CA LEU A 188 0.26 7.50 -17.82
C LEU A 188 0.03 8.03 -19.22
N THR A 189 0.22 7.19 -20.22
CA THR A 189 -0.26 7.38 -21.59
C THR A 189 -1.41 6.40 -21.83
N CYS A 190 -2.55 6.91 -22.31
CA CYS A 190 -3.76 6.13 -22.56
C CYS A 190 -3.88 5.77 -24.05
N SER A 191 -4.42 4.59 -24.33
CA SER A 191 -4.75 4.14 -25.70
C SER A 191 -5.77 5.03 -26.43
N GLU A 192 -6.51 5.86 -25.67
CA GLU A 192 -7.48 6.83 -26.22
C GLU A 192 -6.85 8.21 -26.50
N GLY A 193 -5.52 8.29 -26.61
CA GLY A 193 -4.78 9.46 -27.07
C GLY A 193 -4.51 10.54 -26.03
N PHE A 194 -4.91 10.39 -24.78
CA PHE A 194 -4.59 11.38 -23.75
C PHE A 194 -3.40 10.95 -22.88
N LYS A 195 -2.68 11.94 -22.37
CA LYS A 195 -1.53 11.77 -21.48
C LYS A 195 -1.78 12.42 -20.13
N ILE A 196 -1.31 11.81 -19.06
CA ILE A 196 -1.43 12.29 -17.68
C ILE A 196 -0.02 12.56 -17.15
N ASP A 197 0.28 13.81 -16.87
CA ASP A 197 1.60 14.23 -16.41
C ASP A 197 1.88 13.82 -14.96
N ALA A 198 3.15 13.58 -14.69
CA ALA A 198 3.62 13.23 -13.35
C ALA A 198 3.73 14.49 -12.47
N PRO A 199 2.98 14.62 -11.37
CA PRO A 199 3.00 15.82 -10.53
C PRO A 199 4.30 15.99 -9.73
N LEU A 200 5.16 14.97 -9.62
CA LEU A 200 6.49 14.97 -9.00
C LEU A 200 6.56 15.71 -7.63
N PHE A 201 5.63 15.44 -6.74
CA PHE A 201 5.44 16.13 -5.45
C PHE A 201 6.70 16.16 -4.58
N PHE A 202 7.48 15.07 -4.58
CA PHE A 202 8.75 15.03 -3.85
C PHE A 202 9.82 15.92 -4.47
N LYS A 203 9.93 15.93 -5.82
CA LYS A 203 10.87 16.80 -6.54
C LYS A 203 10.60 18.27 -6.24
N GLN A 204 9.34 18.69 -6.30
CA GLN A 204 8.90 20.08 -5.96
C GLN A 204 9.25 20.45 -4.51
N SER A 205 9.14 19.51 -3.58
CA SER A 205 9.39 19.72 -2.16
C SER A 205 10.84 19.48 -1.73
N LEU A 206 11.74 19.09 -2.66
CA LEU A 206 13.07 18.56 -2.38
C LEU A 206 13.92 19.53 -1.55
N ASN A 207 13.95 20.81 -1.89
CA ASN A 207 14.75 21.82 -1.19
C ASN A 207 14.29 21.97 0.27
N SER A 208 12.99 22.03 0.51
CA SER A 208 12.43 22.15 1.86
C SER A 208 12.70 20.90 2.71
N VAL A 209 12.67 19.71 2.11
CA VAL A 209 13.00 18.43 2.77
C VAL A 209 14.49 18.36 3.08
N ARG A 210 15.37 18.76 2.15
CA ARG A 210 16.83 18.83 2.37
C ARG A 210 17.19 19.78 3.51
N LYS A 211 16.58 21.00 3.54
CA LYS A 211 16.79 21.97 4.62
C LYS A 211 16.43 21.36 5.97
N ALA A 212 15.22 20.78 6.10
CA ALA A 212 14.77 20.14 7.33
C ALA A 212 15.63 18.92 7.73
N SER A 213 16.14 18.17 6.77
CA SER A 213 17.05 17.03 7.03
C SER A 213 18.39 17.51 7.57
N ARG A 214 18.99 18.58 6.99
CA ARG A 214 20.23 19.19 7.49
C ARG A 214 20.06 19.76 8.92
N GLU A 215 18.93 20.44 9.18
CA GLU A 215 18.60 20.92 10.53
C GLU A 215 18.55 19.77 11.55
N LEU A 216 17.90 18.65 11.19
CA LEU A 216 17.84 17.48 12.04
C LEU A 216 19.23 16.88 12.31
N SER A 217 20.09 16.82 11.30
CA SER A 217 21.45 16.27 11.42
C SER A 217 22.32 17.08 12.39
N ARG A 218 22.19 18.39 12.38
CA ARG A 218 22.98 19.33 13.24
C ARG A 218 22.55 19.31 14.70
N LYS A 219 21.40 18.73 15.05
CA LYS A 219 20.89 18.75 16.45
C LYS A 219 21.42 17.56 17.25
N GLN A 220 21.80 17.80 18.50
CA GLN A 220 22.28 16.79 19.43
C GLN A 220 21.27 15.64 19.62
N LYS A 221 21.74 14.39 19.53
CA LYS A 221 20.91 13.20 19.74
C LYS A 221 20.34 13.19 21.17
N GLY A 222 19.01 12.98 21.30
CA GLY A 222 18.30 12.98 22.58
C GLY A 222 17.75 14.35 22.99
N SER A 223 18.18 15.48 22.41
CA SER A 223 17.68 16.80 22.78
C SER A 223 16.23 17.05 22.30
N ALA A 224 15.51 17.93 23.01
CA ALA A 224 14.17 18.40 22.64
C ALA A 224 14.17 19.10 21.26
N ASN A 225 15.23 19.85 20.96
CA ASN A 225 15.39 20.54 19.68
C ASN A 225 15.55 19.53 18.51
N ARG A 226 16.24 18.41 18.73
CA ARG A 226 16.31 17.35 17.74
C ARG A 226 14.95 16.70 17.50
N GLU A 227 14.16 16.51 18.55
CA GLU A 227 12.81 15.94 18.40
C GLU A 227 11.89 16.92 17.65
N ARG A 228 11.97 18.24 17.89
CA ARG A 228 11.25 19.26 17.10
C ARG A 228 11.65 19.21 15.62
N ALA A 229 12.97 19.17 15.32
CA ALA A 229 13.46 19.07 13.95
C ALA A 229 13.01 17.76 13.27
N ARG A 230 13.01 16.64 14.00
CA ARG A 230 12.51 15.34 13.51
C ARG A 230 11.02 15.41 13.15
N LEU A 231 10.21 16.06 13.98
CA LEU A 231 8.78 16.24 13.71
C LEU A 231 8.55 17.16 12.51
N ASN A 232 9.34 18.22 12.35
CA ASN A 232 9.28 19.11 11.18
C ASN A 232 9.56 18.33 9.88
N LEU A 233 10.66 17.57 9.84
CA LEU A 233 10.97 16.73 8.68
C LEU A 233 9.86 15.68 8.40
N ALA A 234 9.32 15.07 9.45
CA ALA A 234 8.24 14.09 9.32
C ALA A 234 6.96 14.70 8.74
N ARG A 235 6.61 15.95 9.13
CA ARG A 235 5.45 16.68 8.56
C ARG A 235 5.62 16.91 7.06
N LYS A 236 6.82 17.34 6.62
CA LYS A 236 7.09 17.55 5.19
C LYS A 236 6.90 16.28 4.36
N HIS A 237 7.42 15.15 4.86
CA HIS A 237 7.20 13.87 4.18
C HIS A 237 5.74 13.41 4.21
N GLU A 238 5.01 13.68 5.27
CA GLU A 238 3.59 13.33 5.38
C GLU A 238 2.73 14.18 4.45
N ASP A 239 3.04 15.48 4.32
CA ASP A 239 2.37 16.38 3.37
C ASP A 239 2.54 15.91 1.93
N ILE A 240 3.76 15.57 1.51
CA ILE A 240 4.04 15.01 0.18
C ILE A 240 3.23 13.73 -0.05
N ALA A 241 3.21 12.83 0.93
CA ALA A 241 2.47 11.57 0.83
C ALA A 241 0.94 11.79 0.77
N HIS A 242 0.42 12.80 1.49
CA HIS A 242 -1.00 13.15 1.46
C HIS A 242 -1.40 13.74 0.12
N ARG A 243 -0.65 14.72 -0.41
CA ARG A 243 -0.92 15.33 -1.74
C ARG A 243 -0.88 14.28 -2.84
N ARG A 244 0.13 13.39 -2.84
CA ARG A 244 0.23 12.31 -3.81
C ARG A 244 -0.94 11.35 -3.71
N ARG A 245 -1.33 10.95 -2.50
CA ARG A 245 -2.45 10.05 -2.30
C ARG A 245 -3.80 10.67 -2.68
N ASP A 246 -4.02 11.94 -2.41
CA ASP A 246 -5.22 12.66 -2.83
C ASP A 246 -5.33 12.68 -4.36
N TRP A 247 -4.23 12.98 -5.03
CA TRP A 247 -4.16 12.94 -6.49
C TRP A 247 -4.44 11.54 -7.05
N PHE A 248 -3.87 10.48 -6.44
CA PHE A 248 -4.14 9.10 -6.85
C PHE A 248 -5.61 8.71 -6.69
N TRP A 249 -6.25 9.14 -5.62
CA TRP A 249 -7.69 8.89 -5.43
C TRP A 249 -8.53 9.59 -6.51
N LYS A 250 -8.25 10.86 -6.78
CA LYS A 250 -8.96 11.63 -7.82
C LYS A 250 -8.78 10.97 -9.19
N LEU A 251 -7.55 10.63 -9.55
CA LEU A 251 -7.24 9.97 -10.82
C LEU A 251 -7.89 8.58 -10.92
N ALA A 252 -7.84 7.76 -9.87
CA ALA A 252 -8.49 6.45 -9.88
C ALA A 252 -10.01 6.55 -10.07
N HIS A 253 -10.66 7.53 -9.44
CA HIS A 253 -12.08 7.79 -9.64
C HIS A 253 -12.38 8.28 -11.07
N GLN A 254 -11.55 9.17 -11.61
CA GLN A 254 -11.69 9.68 -12.98
C GLN A 254 -11.60 8.54 -14.00
N LEU A 255 -10.55 7.72 -13.94
CA LEU A 255 -10.35 6.62 -14.88
C LEU A 255 -11.46 5.55 -14.76
N THR A 256 -11.87 5.19 -13.54
CA THR A 256 -12.95 4.21 -13.33
C THR A 256 -14.36 4.75 -13.61
N ASN A 257 -14.53 6.05 -13.85
CA ASN A 257 -15.76 6.60 -14.39
C ASN A 257 -15.82 6.50 -15.91
N GLN A 258 -14.68 6.52 -16.58
CA GLN A 258 -14.57 6.52 -18.04
C GLN A 258 -14.48 5.10 -18.61
N PHE A 259 -13.82 4.18 -17.89
CA PHE A 259 -13.49 2.85 -18.40
C PHE A 259 -13.97 1.74 -17.45
N ASP A 260 -14.46 0.66 -18.03
CA ASP A 260 -14.89 -0.54 -17.32
C ASP A 260 -13.74 -1.52 -17.13
N VAL A 261 -12.84 -1.58 -18.10
CA VAL A 261 -11.64 -2.41 -18.06
C VAL A 261 -10.41 -1.51 -18.27
N LEU A 262 -9.49 -1.57 -17.32
CA LEU A 262 -8.26 -0.81 -17.33
C LEU A 262 -7.07 -1.79 -17.41
N CYS A 263 -6.36 -1.78 -18.52
CA CYS A 263 -5.26 -2.69 -18.79
C CYS A 263 -3.91 -2.02 -18.53
N PHE A 264 -3.03 -2.68 -17.79
CA PHE A 264 -1.70 -2.19 -17.42
C PHE A 264 -0.63 -3.24 -17.67
N GLU A 265 0.61 -2.82 -17.89
CA GLU A 265 1.76 -3.70 -17.89
C GLU A 265 2.20 -4.09 -16.47
N THR A 266 2.68 -5.33 -16.31
CA THR A 266 3.28 -5.80 -15.05
C THR A 266 4.70 -5.25 -14.88
N LEU A 267 4.89 -4.14 -14.18
CA LEU A 267 6.17 -3.46 -14.01
C LEU A 267 7.15 -4.19 -13.08
N ASN A 268 8.41 -4.27 -13.48
CA ASN A 268 9.52 -4.66 -12.59
C ASN A 268 10.04 -3.45 -11.79
N LEU A 269 9.25 -3.00 -10.80
CA LEU A 269 9.58 -1.82 -10.00
C LEU A 269 10.92 -1.92 -9.26
N LYS A 270 11.40 -3.13 -8.93
CA LYS A 270 12.71 -3.32 -8.28
C LYS A 270 13.86 -2.99 -9.24
N ALA A 271 13.78 -3.45 -10.49
CA ALA A 271 14.77 -3.10 -11.51
C ALA A 271 14.72 -1.61 -11.82
N MET A 272 13.54 -1.05 -12.03
CA MET A 272 13.37 0.38 -12.27
C MET A 272 13.93 1.25 -11.12
N GLN A 273 13.76 0.83 -9.87
CA GLN A 273 14.34 1.53 -8.72
C GLN A 273 15.86 1.52 -8.67
N ARG A 274 16.52 0.49 -9.22
CA ARG A 274 17.99 0.47 -9.31
C ARG A 274 18.50 1.52 -10.30
N LEU A 275 17.80 1.71 -11.41
CA LEU A 275 18.19 2.64 -12.47
C LEU A 275 17.75 4.08 -12.16
N TRP A 276 16.51 4.29 -11.72
CA TRP A 276 15.88 5.61 -11.55
C TRP A 276 15.36 5.88 -10.14
N GLY A 277 15.89 5.20 -9.14
CA GLY A 277 15.53 5.11 -7.73
C GLY A 277 14.62 6.18 -7.14
N ARG A 278 15.11 7.43 -7.09
CA ARG A 278 14.37 8.55 -6.50
C ARG A 278 13.11 8.90 -7.30
N LYS A 279 13.19 8.88 -8.62
CA LYS A 279 12.08 9.24 -9.51
C LYS A 279 10.96 8.21 -9.45
N VAL A 280 11.31 6.92 -9.55
CA VAL A 280 10.35 5.81 -9.39
C VAL A 280 9.71 5.80 -8.01
N SER A 281 10.48 6.15 -6.96
CA SER A 281 9.93 6.28 -5.60
C SER A 281 8.96 7.46 -5.46
N ASP A 282 9.18 8.56 -6.18
CA ASP A 282 8.26 9.71 -6.19
C ASP A 282 6.98 9.39 -6.95
N LEU A 283 7.07 8.72 -8.10
CA LEU A 283 5.92 8.29 -8.92
C LEU A 283 5.04 7.25 -8.19
N ALA A 284 5.63 6.39 -7.36
CA ALA A 284 4.93 5.43 -6.49
C ALA A 284 3.82 4.61 -7.20
N PHE A 285 4.07 4.14 -8.42
CA PHE A 285 3.13 3.38 -9.27
C PHE A 285 2.37 2.28 -8.53
N ARG A 286 3.05 1.53 -7.65
CA ARG A 286 2.39 0.49 -6.87
C ARG A 286 1.31 1.03 -5.92
N GLU A 287 1.53 2.19 -5.30
CA GLU A 287 0.51 2.81 -4.43
C GLU A 287 -0.70 3.25 -5.26
N PHE A 288 -0.47 3.79 -6.45
CA PHE A 288 -1.52 4.14 -7.40
C PHE A 288 -2.35 2.91 -7.81
N LEU A 289 -1.70 1.85 -8.29
CA LEU A 289 -2.37 0.62 -8.71
C LEU A 289 -3.21 0.01 -7.59
N GLN A 290 -2.71 -0.02 -6.34
CA GLN A 290 -3.49 -0.52 -5.20
C GLN A 290 -4.74 0.32 -4.92
N ILE A 291 -4.68 1.64 -5.11
CA ILE A 291 -5.83 2.52 -4.97
C ILE A 291 -6.81 2.29 -6.12
N LEU A 292 -6.31 2.21 -7.35
CA LEU A 292 -7.10 1.97 -8.55
C LEU A 292 -7.85 0.64 -8.48
N GLU A 293 -7.16 -0.46 -8.14
CA GLU A 293 -7.77 -1.79 -7.93
C GLU A 293 -8.91 -1.74 -6.90
N TRP A 294 -8.68 -1.02 -5.79
CA TRP A 294 -9.69 -0.88 -4.76
C TRP A 294 -10.91 -0.08 -5.25
N VAL A 295 -10.70 1.01 -5.98
CA VAL A 295 -11.80 1.82 -6.55
C VAL A 295 -12.54 1.06 -7.63
N ALA A 296 -11.80 0.39 -8.52
CA ALA A 296 -12.37 -0.44 -9.58
C ALA A 296 -13.25 -1.56 -9.02
N THR A 297 -12.72 -2.35 -8.06
CA THR A 297 -13.48 -3.42 -7.39
C THR A 297 -14.78 -2.88 -6.76
N LYS A 298 -14.74 -1.70 -6.13
CA LYS A 298 -15.95 -1.10 -5.56
C LYS A 298 -17.03 -0.72 -6.58
N LYS A 299 -16.59 -0.32 -7.78
CA LYS A 299 -17.48 0.09 -8.86
C LYS A 299 -17.85 -1.05 -9.81
N GLY A 300 -17.45 -2.31 -9.50
CA GLY A 300 -17.66 -3.45 -10.40
C GLY A 300 -16.79 -3.40 -11.67
N LYS A 301 -15.74 -2.54 -11.70
CA LYS A 301 -14.82 -2.41 -12.83
C LYS A 301 -13.63 -3.36 -12.68
N ARG A 302 -12.89 -3.62 -13.76
CA ARG A 302 -11.79 -4.57 -13.80
C ARG A 302 -10.46 -3.87 -14.07
N VAL A 303 -9.40 -4.29 -13.34
CA VAL A 303 -8.01 -3.95 -13.67
C VAL A 303 -7.32 -5.22 -14.14
N VAL A 304 -6.76 -5.19 -15.33
CA VAL A 304 -6.11 -6.34 -15.99
C VAL A 304 -4.63 -6.05 -16.12
N TYR A 305 -3.80 -7.05 -15.88
CA TYR A 305 -2.36 -6.95 -16.02
C TYR A 305 -1.85 -7.80 -17.16
N VAL A 306 -1.18 -7.18 -18.13
CA VAL A 306 -0.48 -7.84 -19.21
C VAL A 306 0.89 -8.32 -18.72
N ASP A 307 1.37 -9.44 -19.24
CA ASP A 307 2.67 -9.99 -18.88
C ASP A 307 3.80 -8.98 -19.17
N ARG A 308 4.80 -8.94 -18.31
CA ARG A 308 5.94 -8.02 -18.42
C ARG A 308 6.85 -8.30 -19.63
N TRP A 309 6.77 -9.47 -20.20
CA TRP A 309 7.57 -9.86 -21.37
C TRP A 309 6.87 -9.57 -22.68
N PHE A 310 5.61 -9.16 -22.62
CA PHE A 310 4.89 -8.71 -23.79
C PHE A 310 5.57 -7.47 -24.39
N PRO A 311 6.00 -7.50 -25.67
CA PRO A 311 6.79 -6.45 -26.28
C PRO A 311 5.94 -5.25 -26.70
N SER A 312 5.18 -4.66 -25.77
CA SER A 312 4.20 -3.60 -26.03
C SER A 312 4.75 -2.42 -26.82
N SER A 313 5.97 -1.96 -26.52
CA SER A 313 6.61 -0.82 -27.20
C SER A 313 7.18 -1.18 -28.59
N LYS A 314 7.56 -2.45 -28.79
CA LYS A 314 8.19 -2.93 -30.04
C LYS A 314 7.20 -3.45 -31.07
N THR A 315 6.00 -3.81 -30.67
CA THR A 315 4.95 -4.31 -31.54
C THR A 315 4.24 -3.15 -32.20
N CYS A 316 4.11 -3.15 -33.52
CA CYS A 316 3.31 -2.16 -34.22
C CYS A 316 1.82 -2.37 -33.91
N SER A 317 1.14 -1.35 -33.38
CA SER A 317 -0.28 -1.44 -33.03
C SER A 317 -1.19 -1.59 -34.23
N SER A 318 -0.73 -1.19 -35.43
CA SER A 318 -1.51 -1.29 -36.67
C SER A 318 -1.41 -2.66 -37.32
N CYS A 319 -0.19 -3.21 -37.51
CA CYS A 319 0.00 -4.46 -38.26
C CYS A 319 0.50 -5.66 -37.45
N GLY A 320 0.90 -5.44 -36.18
CA GLY A 320 1.42 -6.51 -35.33
C GLY A 320 2.90 -6.87 -35.55
N HIS A 321 3.59 -6.26 -36.52
CA HIS A 321 5.02 -6.49 -36.72
C HIS A 321 5.82 -6.14 -35.47
N ILE A 322 6.77 -6.99 -35.11
CA ILE A 322 7.61 -6.81 -33.90
C ILE A 322 9.02 -6.42 -34.33
N LEU A 323 9.46 -5.24 -33.88
CA LEU A 323 10.83 -4.77 -34.10
C LEU A 323 11.83 -5.62 -33.31
N GLU A 324 12.93 -6.01 -33.92
CA GLU A 324 14.02 -6.72 -33.23
C GLU A 324 14.64 -5.85 -32.14
N HIS A 325 14.89 -4.57 -32.46
CA HIS A 325 15.50 -3.59 -31.58
C HIS A 325 14.73 -2.27 -31.56
N LEU A 326 14.59 -1.67 -30.39
CA LEU A 326 14.06 -0.31 -30.19
C LEU A 326 14.73 0.31 -28.96
N ASP A 327 15.56 1.34 -29.17
CA ASP A 327 16.27 2.01 -28.10
C ASP A 327 15.33 2.71 -27.11
N LEU A 328 15.75 2.79 -25.85
CA LEU A 328 14.95 3.44 -24.80
C LEU A 328 14.75 4.94 -25.04
N GLU A 329 15.63 5.58 -25.81
CA GLU A 329 15.59 7.00 -26.13
C GLU A 329 14.69 7.31 -27.32
N THR A 330 14.44 6.32 -28.21
CA THR A 330 13.59 6.46 -29.39
C THR A 330 12.13 6.64 -28.97
N ARG A 331 11.56 7.81 -29.32
CA ARG A 331 10.17 8.15 -29.00
C ARG A 331 9.22 7.95 -30.18
N HIS A 332 9.71 8.21 -31.39
CA HIS A 332 8.96 8.02 -32.62
C HIS A 332 9.69 7.05 -33.53
N TRP A 333 8.95 6.15 -34.15
CA TRP A 333 9.50 5.16 -35.06
C TRP A 333 8.50 4.81 -36.15
N ARG A 334 9.00 4.45 -37.32
CA ARG A 334 8.22 4.03 -38.45
C ARG A 334 8.27 2.52 -38.59
N CYS A 335 7.10 1.89 -38.75
CA CYS A 335 7.02 0.45 -38.93
C CYS A 335 7.62 0.02 -40.27
N PRO A 336 8.60 -0.91 -40.34
CA PRO A 336 9.19 -1.36 -41.59
C PRO A 336 8.20 -2.17 -42.45
N SER A 337 7.16 -2.78 -41.84
CA SER A 337 6.19 -3.61 -42.53
C SER A 337 5.03 -2.81 -43.15
N CYS A 338 4.43 -1.88 -42.39
CA CYS A 338 3.23 -1.15 -42.82
C CYS A 338 3.44 0.36 -42.97
N SER A 339 4.66 0.86 -42.74
CA SER A 339 5.04 2.26 -42.81
C SER A 339 4.31 3.20 -41.85
N THR A 340 3.50 2.72 -40.93
CA THR A 340 2.82 3.55 -39.92
C THR A 340 3.84 4.21 -38.99
N GLU A 341 3.66 5.52 -38.75
CA GLU A 341 4.42 6.26 -37.76
C GLU A 341 3.82 6.04 -36.34
N ASN A 342 4.65 5.67 -35.41
CA ASN A 342 4.24 5.33 -34.03
C ASN A 342 4.92 6.26 -33.03
N ASP A 343 4.13 6.89 -32.13
CA ASP A 343 4.63 7.34 -30.82
C ASP A 343 4.79 6.10 -29.95
N ARG A 344 5.96 5.93 -29.36
CA ARG A 344 6.30 4.73 -28.59
C ARG A 344 5.34 4.45 -27.43
N ASP A 345 5.01 5.50 -26.66
CA ASP A 345 4.22 5.36 -25.43
C ASP A 345 2.72 5.16 -25.79
N GLU A 346 2.22 5.80 -26.87
CA GLU A 346 0.86 5.60 -27.38
C GLU A 346 0.70 4.21 -28.02
N ASN A 347 1.66 3.81 -28.84
CA ASN A 347 1.70 2.47 -29.42
C ASN A 347 1.71 1.37 -28.34
N ALA A 348 2.49 1.58 -27.28
CA ALA A 348 2.52 0.64 -26.15
C ALA A 348 1.16 0.57 -25.45
N ALA A 349 0.50 1.71 -25.21
CA ALA A 349 -0.82 1.76 -24.60
C ALA A 349 -1.88 1.03 -25.43
N MET A 350 -1.87 1.19 -26.78
CA MET A 350 -2.76 0.48 -27.69
C MET A 350 -2.54 -1.04 -27.62
N ASN A 351 -1.30 -1.48 -27.65
CA ASN A 351 -0.95 -2.91 -27.55
C ASN A 351 -1.34 -3.51 -26.20
N ILE A 352 -1.17 -2.75 -25.09
CA ILE A 352 -1.61 -3.15 -23.74
C ILE A 352 -3.14 -3.29 -23.70
N LYS A 353 -3.90 -2.39 -24.34
CA LYS A 353 -5.37 -2.50 -24.47
C LYS A 353 -5.76 -3.81 -25.12
N VAL A 354 -5.20 -4.11 -26.29
CA VAL A 354 -5.52 -5.31 -27.08
C VAL A 354 -5.17 -6.59 -26.31
N ALA A 355 -3.94 -6.68 -25.78
CA ALA A 355 -3.49 -7.83 -25.02
C ALA A 355 -4.31 -8.04 -23.73
N GLY A 356 -4.68 -6.96 -23.05
CA GLY A 356 -5.50 -7.03 -21.85
C GLY A 356 -6.94 -7.43 -22.12
N ALA A 357 -7.55 -6.94 -23.21
CA ALA A 357 -8.89 -7.35 -23.64
C ALA A 357 -8.94 -8.83 -24.02
N SER A 358 -7.97 -9.32 -24.78
CA SER A 358 -7.84 -10.73 -25.15
C SER A 358 -7.68 -11.64 -23.93
N ALA A 359 -6.91 -11.22 -22.92
CA ALA A 359 -6.70 -11.99 -21.69
C ALA A 359 -7.96 -12.26 -20.87
N ILE A 360 -9.02 -11.49 -21.06
CA ILE A 360 -10.31 -11.65 -20.37
C ILE A 360 -11.45 -12.13 -21.27
N GLY A 361 -11.11 -12.57 -22.50
CA GLY A 361 -12.08 -13.15 -23.44
C GLY A 361 -13.03 -12.14 -24.08
N LEU A 362 -12.70 -10.83 -24.06
CA LEU A 362 -13.52 -9.78 -24.69
C LEU A 362 -13.24 -9.62 -26.20
N GLY A 363 -12.66 -10.65 -26.83
CA GLY A 363 -12.47 -10.75 -28.26
C GLY A 363 -11.28 -9.93 -28.80
N ASP A 364 -10.96 -10.17 -30.08
CA ASP A 364 -9.95 -9.40 -30.81
C ASP A 364 -10.49 -7.97 -31.02
N VAL A 365 -9.99 -7.03 -30.22
CA VAL A 365 -10.24 -5.60 -30.41
C VAL A 365 -9.48 -5.06 -31.66
N ARG A 366 -8.61 -5.87 -32.24
CA ARG A 366 -8.05 -5.66 -33.56
C ARG A 366 -9.05 -6.12 -34.61
N GLN A 367 -9.41 -5.27 -35.55
CA GLN A 367 -9.98 -5.74 -36.80
C GLN A 367 -9.05 -6.84 -37.33
N ALA A 368 -9.60 -8.01 -37.57
CA ALA A 368 -8.85 -9.13 -38.15
C ALA A 368 -8.17 -8.62 -39.40
N LEU A 369 -6.84 -8.44 -39.35
CA LEU A 369 -6.07 -8.26 -40.56
C LEU A 369 -6.18 -9.59 -41.33
N PRO A 370 -6.52 -9.57 -42.63
CA PRO A 370 -6.59 -10.81 -43.41
C PRO A 370 -5.25 -11.51 -43.27
N ALA A 371 -5.31 -12.77 -42.89
CA ALA A 371 -4.14 -13.66 -42.90
C ALA A 371 -3.49 -13.55 -44.27
N ILE A 372 -2.31 -12.99 -44.37
CA ILE A 372 -1.48 -13.07 -45.55
C ILE A 372 -1.04 -14.55 -45.58
N ALA A 373 -1.70 -15.34 -46.42
CA ALA A 373 -1.26 -16.68 -46.77
C ALA A 373 0.13 -16.56 -47.38
N VAL A 374 1.11 -17.20 -46.73
CA VAL A 374 2.42 -17.48 -47.31
C VAL A 374 2.33 -18.79 -48.05
#